data_bd7d990f86f14c4eea2fa029ce80e2e5
#
_entry.id   bd7d990f86f14c4eea2fa029ce80e2e5
#
_cell.length_a   1.000
_cell.length_b   1.000
_cell.length_c   1.000
_cell.angle_alpha   90.00
_cell.angle_beta   90.00
_cell.angle_gamma   90.00
#
_symmetry.space_group_name_H-M   'P 1'
#
loop_
_entity.id
_entity.type
_entity.pdbx_description
1 polymer ?
#
loop_
_entity_poly.entity_id
_entity_poly.type
_entity_poly.pdbx_seq_one_letter_code
_entity_poly.pdbx_strand_id
1 'polypeptide(L)'
;LVDKKDINPEEILIVSYTKEATNELKNRINSKLNINAQISTFHAIGNALIAGENNKRHNIVDFGFLVWSLQNYFKEKIDDDVFVKKTLLFFSSYLDVPFDEEDTDLLFKKLRNDDYTTLKQDLQKKLIEYSEKRTKSKRTLNDERVSSIQEARIANFLYINGIEYQYQPLYPYAIKGTIKPYLPDFHIKQGINECFLEHFALSEGGINNRFSIVDQEKYKKHINDKVILHREHGTKLIYTFSKYNDEKDLIIHLEKLLFEHGFILNRVKDKDIYKKILETVQDKYFYKLIQLIGNFINKIKVNNWNQSKIQELKILAKDERTKLFLDIAHECYLIYEQKLKERNAIDFEDMINNASNILDSYINDGRKLPFKYLFIDEYQDISLQRFNFAKTLSLASDAKIIAVGADWQY
;
A
#
# COMPACT_ATOMS: atom_id res chain seq x y z
N LEU A 1 -19.89 1.08 40.75
CA LEU A 1 -18.62 1.13 41.45
C LEU A 1 -18.64 2.27 42.51
N VAL A 2 -18.92 3.47 42.09
CA VAL A 2 -18.95 4.66 42.98
C VAL A 2 -19.97 4.44 44.12
N ASP A 3 -21.26 4.24 43.78
CA ASP A 3 -22.32 4.14 44.76
C ASP A 3 -22.34 2.85 45.60
N LYS A 4 -21.88 1.72 45.00
CA LYS A 4 -21.99 0.39 45.66
C LYS A 4 -20.68 -0.06 46.33
N LYS A 5 -19.55 0.47 45.93
CA LYS A 5 -18.22 0.06 46.38
C LYS A 5 -17.38 1.21 46.96
N ASP A 6 -17.98 2.40 47.05
CA ASP A 6 -17.32 3.60 47.58
C ASP A 6 -15.95 3.88 46.92
N ILE A 7 -15.90 3.71 45.59
CA ILE A 7 -14.73 4.02 44.80
C ILE A 7 -14.74 5.49 44.39
N ASN A 8 -13.66 6.22 44.68
CA ASN A 8 -13.54 7.60 44.22
C ASN A 8 -13.56 7.68 42.69
N PRO A 9 -14.38 8.55 42.07
CA PRO A 9 -14.37 8.75 40.61
C PRO A 9 -13.01 9.01 40.01
N GLU A 10 -12.09 9.66 40.73
CA GLU A 10 -10.71 9.91 40.29
C GLU A 10 -9.84 8.64 40.18
N GLU A 11 -10.26 7.55 40.82
CA GLU A 11 -9.62 6.24 40.75
C GLU A 11 -10.14 5.41 39.57
N ILE A 12 -11.03 5.99 38.76
CA ILE A 12 -11.61 5.36 37.56
C ILE A 12 -11.09 6.07 36.32
N LEU A 13 -10.42 5.35 35.45
CA LEU A 13 -10.02 5.83 34.14
C LEU A 13 -10.82 5.12 33.04
N ILE A 14 -11.47 5.90 32.18
CA ILE A 14 -12.20 5.40 31.01
C ILE A 14 -11.42 5.80 29.77
N VAL A 15 -11.10 4.84 28.91
CA VAL A 15 -10.33 5.04 27.69
C VAL A 15 -11.18 4.74 26.48
N SER A 16 -11.20 5.66 25.53
CA SER A 16 -11.85 5.50 24.23
C SER A 16 -10.89 5.87 23.10
N TYR A 17 -11.28 5.57 21.84
CA TYR A 17 -10.39 5.73 20.68
C TYR A 17 -10.35 7.14 20.13
N THR A 18 -11.47 7.85 20.13
CA THR A 18 -11.58 9.17 19.51
C THR A 18 -11.96 10.26 20.51
N LYS A 19 -11.66 11.51 20.17
CA LYS A 19 -12.06 12.65 20.98
C LYS A 19 -13.58 12.80 21.03
N GLU A 20 -14.24 12.47 19.91
CA GLU A 20 -15.71 12.53 19.78
C GLU A 20 -16.35 11.52 20.74
N ALA A 21 -15.93 10.25 20.72
CA ALA A 21 -16.41 9.22 21.63
C ALA A 21 -16.12 9.58 23.11
N THR A 22 -14.93 10.13 23.37
CA THR A 22 -14.56 10.62 24.72
C THR A 22 -15.52 11.72 25.20
N ASN A 23 -15.86 12.69 24.35
CA ASN A 23 -16.78 13.77 24.68
C ASN A 23 -18.22 13.26 24.85
N GLU A 24 -18.67 12.34 24.03
CA GLU A 24 -19.97 11.71 24.17
C GLU A 24 -20.09 10.97 25.51
N LEU A 25 -19.08 10.15 25.85
CA LEU A 25 -19.04 9.45 27.14
C LEU A 25 -19.04 10.40 28.31
N LYS A 26 -18.26 11.50 28.25
CA LYS A 26 -18.30 12.56 29.30
C LYS A 26 -19.70 13.14 29.49
N ASN A 27 -20.34 13.50 28.38
CA ASN A 27 -21.70 14.10 28.43
C ASN A 27 -22.72 13.10 29.00
N ARG A 28 -22.66 11.82 28.57
CA ARG A 28 -23.58 10.76 29.04
C ARG A 28 -23.38 10.44 30.52
N ILE A 29 -22.15 10.34 31.00
CA ILE A 29 -21.82 10.03 32.39
C ILE A 29 -22.19 11.20 33.28
N ASN A 30 -21.82 12.43 32.91
CA ASN A 30 -22.15 13.62 33.71
C ASN A 30 -23.66 13.85 33.78
N SER A 31 -24.40 13.69 32.65
CA SER A 31 -25.85 13.92 32.64
C SER A 31 -26.66 12.88 33.41
N LYS A 32 -26.20 11.61 33.42
CA LYS A 32 -26.94 10.50 34.03
C LYS A 32 -26.52 10.18 35.45
N LEU A 33 -25.23 10.32 35.75
CA LEU A 33 -24.64 9.85 37.01
C LEU A 33 -24.08 10.97 37.87
N ASN A 34 -23.95 12.18 37.35
CA ASN A 34 -23.31 13.31 38.03
C ASN A 34 -21.92 12.96 38.62
N ILE A 35 -21.15 12.14 37.91
CA ILE A 35 -19.83 11.65 38.33
C ILE A 35 -18.78 12.28 37.43
N ASN A 36 -17.75 12.85 38.02
CA ASN A 36 -16.60 13.41 37.31
C ASN A 36 -15.48 12.35 37.16
N ALA A 37 -15.74 11.32 36.34
CA ALA A 37 -14.73 10.30 36.02
C ALA A 37 -13.69 10.82 35.02
N GLN A 38 -12.46 10.33 35.12
CA GLN A 38 -11.40 10.66 34.15
C GLN A 38 -11.64 9.88 32.86
N ILE A 39 -11.99 10.59 31.79
CA ILE A 39 -12.25 9.99 30.46
C ILE A 39 -11.27 10.59 29.46
N SER A 40 -10.54 9.72 28.74
CA SER A 40 -9.44 10.17 27.87
C SER A 40 -9.24 9.23 26.68
N THR A 41 -8.49 9.66 25.68
CA THR A 41 -8.02 8.75 24.61
C THR A 41 -6.67 8.15 24.97
N PHE A 42 -6.32 7.02 24.36
CA PHE A 42 -4.98 6.40 24.51
C PHE A 42 -3.86 7.43 24.29
N HIS A 43 -3.95 8.21 23.22
CA HIS A 43 -2.95 9.23 22.89
C HIS A 43 -2.88 10.37 23.91
N ALA A 44 -4.02 10.80 24.45
CA ALA A 44 -4.02 11.86 25.43
C ALA A 44 -3.38 11.40 26.76
N ILE A 45 -3.61 10.15 27.18
CA ILE A 45 -2.94 9.54 28.33
C ILE A 45 -1.44 9.43 28.06
N GLY A 46 -1.05 8.92 26.88
CA GLY A 46 0.35 8.81 26.50
C GLY A 46 1.06 10.15 26.52
N ASN A 47 0.46 11.18 25.95
CA ASN A 47 1.01 12.54 25.95
C ASN A 47 1.15 13.12 27.37
N ALA A 48 0.18 12.87 28.24
CA ALA A 48 0.22 13.33 29.64
C ALA A 48 1.37 12.65 30.43
N LEU A 49 1.59 11.36 30.23
CA LEU A 49 2.69 10.61 30.84
C LEU A 49 4.05 11.13 30.37
N ILE A 50 4.22 11.33 29.06
CA ILE A 50 5.48 11.86 28.49
C ILE A 50 5.75 13.28 29.01
N ALA A 51 4.75 14.14 29.04
CA ALA A 51 4.90 15.51 29.54
C ALA A 51 5.22 15.55 31.03
N GLY A 52 4.65 14.66 31.81
CA GLY A 52 4.91 14.56 33.26
C GLY A 52 6.32 14.11 33.60
N GLU A 53 6.86 13.14 32.86
CA GLU A 53 8.20 12.59 33.14
C GLU A 53 9.32 13.52 32.67
N ASN A 54 9.18 14.14 31.50
CA ASN A 54 10.27 14.88 30.88
C ASN A 54 10.26 16.39 31.17
N ASN A 55 9.23 16.94 31.81
CA ASN A 55 8.98 18.39 31.92
C ASN A 55 9.10 19.14 30.57
N LYS A 56 9.05 18.42 29.45
CA LYS A 56 9.14 18.96 28.09
C LYS A 56 8.00 18.43 27.25
N ARG A 57 7.33 19.32 26.55
CA ARG A 57 6.35 18.94 25.52
C ARG A 57 7.09 18.64 24.23
N HIS A 58 6.84 17.45 23.65
CA HIS A 58 7.29 17.13 22.30
C HIS A 58 6.35 17.75 21.26
N ASN A 59 6.90 18.07 20.10
CA ASN A 59 6.09 18.42 18.96
C ASN A 59 5.43 17.15 18.44
N ILE A 60 4.10 17.12 18.38
CA ILE A 60 3.35 16.00 17.82
C ILE A 60 3.19 16.27 16.34
N VAL A 61 3.63 15.32 15.52
CA VAL A 61 3.54 15.38 14.06
C VAL A 61 2.55 14.38 13.52
N ASP A 62 1.97 14.71 12.39
CA ASP A 62 1.01 13.88 11.66
C ASP A 62 1.63 13.22 10.41
N PHE A 63 0.79 12.57 9.63
CA PHE A 63 1.18 11.94 8.38
C PHE A 63 1.75 12.95 7.35
N GLY A 64 1.35 14.21 7.41
CA GLY A 64 1.88 15.26 6.54
C GLY A 64 3.38 15.47 6.75
N PHE A 65 3.86 15.37 7.99
CA PHE A 65 5.28 15.44 8.30
C PHE A 65 6.06 14.23 7.73
N LEU A 66 5.49 13.04 7.80
CA LEU A 66 6.09 11.85 7.18
C LEU A 66 6.20 12.04 5.66
N VAL A 67 5.12 12.48 4.99
CA VAL A 67 5.13 12.77 3.55
C VAL A 67 6.21 13.76 3.20
N TRP A 68 6.28 14.88 3.92
CA TRP A 68 7.30 15.92 3.73
C TRP A 68 8.72 15.35 3.91
N SER A 69 8.96 14.57 4.96
CA SER A 69 10.28 13.98 5.26
C SER A 69 10.73 13.05 4.14
N LEU A 70 9.84 12.17 3.67
CA LEU A 70 10.14 11.23 2.60
C LEU A 70 10.34 11.93 1.25
N GLN A 71 9.51 12.91 0.92
CA GLN A 71 9.68 13.70 -0.32
C GLN A 71 11.04 14.39 -0.37
N ASN A 72 11.48 14.98 0.73
CA ASN A 72 12.80 15.61 0.80
C ASN A 72 13.92 14.58 0.66
N TYR A 73 13.80 13.45 1.34
CA TYR A 73 14.78 12.37 1.25
C TYR A 73 14.93 11.84 -0.18
N PHE A 74 13.83 11.61 -0.88
CA PHE A 74 13.90 11.17 -2.29
C PHE A 74 14.56 12.22 -3.18
N LYS A 75 14.35 13.51 -2.93
CA LYS A 75 15.06 14.60 -3.65
C LYS A 75 16.55 14.63 -3.35
N GLU A 76 16.94 14.45 -2.08
CA GLU A 76 18.34 14.41 -1.66
C GLU A 76 19.10 13.23 -2.29
N LYS A 77 18.39 12.10 -2.55
CA LYS A 77 18.95 10.88 -3.13
C LYS A 77 19.10 10.88 -4.65
N ILE A 78 18.87 12.00 -5.33
CA ILE A 78 18.95 12.08 -6.80
C ILE A 78 20.33 11.77 -7.37
N ASP A 79 21.39 11.96 -6.60
CA ASP A 79 22.78 11.66 -6.98
C ASP A 79 23.28 10.29 -6.46
N ASP A 80 22.44 9.53 -5.76
CA ASP A 80 22.73 8.17 -5.31
C ASP A 80 22.26 7.15 -6.35
N ASP A 81 23.16 6.76 -7.25
CA ASP A 81 22.84 5.85 -8.36
C ASP A 81 22.23 4.53 -7.91
N VAL A 82 22.64 4.01 -6.75
CA VAL A 82 22.13 2.73 -6.21
C VAL A 82 20.69 2.90 -5.75
N PHE A 83 20.40 3.96 -5.02
CA PHE A 83 19.05 4.28 -4.56
C PHE A 83 18.12 4.60 -5.74
N VAL A 84 18.59 5.40 -6.69
CA VAL A 84 17.86 5.76 -7.91
C VAL A 84 17.47 4.50 -8.70
N LYS A 85 18.43 3.60 -8.96
CA LYS A 85 18.16 2.33 -9.68
C LYS A 85 17.15 1.46 -8.97
N LYS A 86 17.28 1.27 -7.65
CA LYS A 86 16.31 0.50 -6.85
C LYS A 86 14.90 1.09 -6.93
N THR A 87 14.80 2.39 -6.78
CA THR A 87 13.52 3.11 -6.80
C THR A 87 12.87 3.05 -8.18
N LEU A 88 13.62 3.26 -9.26
CA LEU A 88 13.12 3.16 -10.63
C LEU A 88 12.65 1.74 -10.96
N LEU A 89 13.40 0.73 -10.54
CA LEU A 89 13.00 -0.67 -10.72
C LEU A 89 11.68 -0.95 -9.98
N PHE A 90 11.53 -0.45 -8.77
CA PHE A 90 10.29 -0.59 -8.02
C PHE A 90 9.12 0.12 -8.70
N PHE A 91 9.30 1.35 -9.16
CA PHE A 91 8.28 2.09 -9.90
C PHE A 91 7.88 1.42 -11.20
N SER A 92 8.87 1.00 -12.00
CA SER A 92 8.61 0.48 -13.35
C SER A 92 7.95 -0.91 -13.35
N SER A 93 8.21 -1.73 -12.31
CA SER A 93 7.85 -3.14 -12.33
C SER A 93 6.94 -3.58 -11.18
N TYR A 94 6.99 -2.90 -10.03
CA TYR A 94 6.43 -3.44 -8.80
C TYR A 94 5.49 -2.53 -8.03
N LEU A 95 5.34 -1.25 -8.39
CA LEU A 95 4.49 -0.33 -7.63
C LEU A 95 3.03 -0.75 -7.65
N ASP A 96 2.54 -1.14 -8.81
CA ASP A 96 1.18 -1.65 -8.96
C ASP A 96 1.16 -3.17 -8.81
N VAL A 97 0.50 -3.66 -7.78
CA VAL A 97 0.25 -5.09 -7.59
C VAL A 97 -0.92 -5.50 -8.47
N PRO A 98 -0.82 -6.62 -9.21
CA PRO A 98 -2.00 -7.26 -9.77
C PRO A 98 -2.98 -7.52 -8.61
N PHE A 99 -4.26 -7.31 -8.85
CA PHE A 99 -5.29 -7.80 -7.96
C PHE A 99 -5.33 -9.32 -8.16
N ASP A 100 -4.52 -10.06 -7.40
CA ASP A 100 -4.41 -11.51 -7.53
C ASP A 100 -5.66 -12.19 -7.00
N GLU A 101 -6.05 -13.28 -7.65
CA GLU A 101 -7.13 -14.16 -7.22
C GLU A 101 -6.88 -14.73 -5.82
N GLU A 102 -5.62 -14.81 -5.38
CA GLU A 102 -5.25 -15.19 -4.02
C GLU A 102 -5.83 -14.25 -2.96
N ASP A 103 -5.95 -12.96 -3.23
CA ASP A 103 -6.58 -12.01 -2.31
C ASP A 103 -8.11 -12.20 -2.25
N THR A 104 -8.74 -12.64 -3.33
CA THR A 104 -10.16 -12.99 -3.34
C THR A 104 -10.44 -14.27 -2.55
N ASP A 105 -9.58 -15.27 -2.64
CA ASP A 105 -9.68 -16.49 -1.85
C ASP A 105 -9.42 -16.26 -0.36
N LEU A 106 -8.50 -15.38 -0.01
CA LEU A 106 -8.25 -14.94 1.37
C LEU A 106 -9.43 -14.13 1.93
N LEU A 107 -10.03 -13.28 1.10
CA LEU A 107 -11.22 -12.52 1.44
C LEU A 107 -12.43 -13.47 1.64
N PHE A 108 -12.62 -14.45 0.75
CA PHE A 108 -13.65 -15.51 0.89
C PHE A 108 -13.43 -16.41 2.11
N LYS A 109 -12.18 -16.69 2.49
CA LYS A 109 -11.87 -17.42 3.72
C LYS A 109 -12.18 -16.62 4.99
N LYS A 110 -12.05 -15.30 4.97
CA LYS A 110 -12.40 -14.41 6.09
C LYS A 110 -13.91 -14.23 6.24
N LEU A 111 -14.66 -14.27 5.13
CA LEU A 111 -16.12 -14.07 5.09
C LEU A 111 -16.93 -15.36 5.26
N ARG A 112 -16.33 -16.40 5.79
CA ARG A 112 -16.87 -17.78 5.83
C ARG A 112 -18.12 -17.98 6.67
N ASN A 113 -18.57 -17.00 7.43
CA ASN A 113 -19.69 -17.16 8.39
C ASN A 113 -20.99 -16.47 7.97
N ASP A 114 -21.02 -15.71 6.88
CA ASP A 114 -22.24 -15.06 6.41
C ASP A 114 -22.85 -15.79 5.22
N ASP A 115 -24.13 -15.55 4.94
CA ASP A 115 -24.85 -16.19 3.84
C ASP A 115 -24.05 -16.08 2.53
N TYR A 116 -23.29 -17.13 2.28
CA TYR A 116 -22.24 -17.22 1.25
C TYR A 116 -22.75 -16.86 -0.15
N THR A 117 -24.03 -17.08 -0.43
CA THR A 117 -24.61 -16.87 -1.76
C THR A 117 -24.83 -15.38 -2.03
N THR A 118 -25.35 -14.65 -1.05
CA THR A 118 -25.60 -13.21 -1.14
C THR A 118 -24.28 -12.42 -1.13
N LEU A 119 -23.37 -12.80 -0.26
CA LEU A 119 -22.03 -12.22 -0.19
C LEU A 119 -21.23 -12.45 -1.47
N LYS A 120 -21.30 -13.63 -2.07
CA LYS A 120 -20.64 -13.94 -3.34
C LYS A 120 -21.18 -13.11 -4.49
N GLN A 121 -22.49 -12.92 -4.57
CA GLN A 121 -23.13 -12.09 -5.59
C GLN A 121 -22.77 -10.60 -5.42
N ASP A 122 -22.79 -10.08 -4.20
CA ASP A 122 -22.42 -8.69 -3.91
C ASP A 122 -20.93 -8.42 -4.14
N LEU A 123 -20.07 -9.39 -3.81
CA LEU A 123 -18.64 -9.29 -4.07
C LEU A 123 -18.32 -9.37 -5.57
N GLN A 124 -18.97 -10.27 -6.29
CA GLN A 124 -18.85 -10.35 -7.75
C GLN A 124 -19.32 -9.05 -8.41
N LYS A 125 -20.43 -8.48 -7.96
CA LYS A 125 -20.95 -7.20 -8.44
C LYS A 125 -19.97 -6.05 -8.15
N LYS A 126 -19.45 -5.97 -6.91
CA LYS A 126 -18.42 -4.99 -6.53
C LYS A 126 -17.11 -5.19 -7.29
N LEU A 127 -16.69 -6.42 -7.54
CA LEU A 127 -15.49 -6.73 -8.34
C LEU A 127 -15.66 -6.32 -9.81
N ILE A 128 -16.84 -6.52 -10.38
CA ILE A 128 -17.18 -6.08 -11.74
C ILE A 128 -17.18 -4.55 -11.80
N GLU A 129 -17.88 -3.87 -10.88
CA GLU A 129 -17.90 -2.40 -10.78
C GLU A 129 -16.48 -1.82 -10.55
N TYR A 130 -15.66 -2.52 -9.76
CA TYR A 130 -14.30 -2.13 -9.47
C TYR A 130 -13.36 -2.38 -10.66
N SER A 131 -13.57 -3.46 -11.43
CA SER A 131 -12.85 -3.74 -12.67
C SER A 131 -13.20 -2.76 -13.77
N GLU A 132 -14.47 -2.39 -13.90
CA GLU A 132 -14.93 -1.37 -14.87
C GLU A 132 -14.39 0.03 -14.56
N LYS A 133 -14.36 0.43 -13.27
CA LYS A 133 -13.72 1.68 -12.83
C LYS A 133 -12.19 1.66 -12.96
N ARG A 134 -11.56 0.48 -13.05
CA ARG A 134 -10.13 0.29 -13.25
C ARG A 134 -9.66 0.28 -14.68
N THR A 135 -10.55 0.26 -15.65
CA THR A 135 -10.18 0.36 -17.06
C THR A 135 -9.33 1.62 -17.26
N LYS A 136 -8.07 1.45 -17.65
CA LYS A 136 -7.04 2.50 -17.78
C LYS A 136 -6.64 3.20 -16.47
N SER A 137 -6.45 2.44 -15.39
CA SER A 137 -6.08 2.97 -14.08
C SER A 137 -4.58 2.91 -13.78
N LYS A 138 -3.78 2.24 -14.61
CA LYS A 138 -2.35 2.11 -14.41
C LYS A 138 -1.62 3.27 -15.05
N ARG A 139 -0.69 3.89 -14.31
CA ARG A 139 0.17 4.95 -14.82
C ARG A 139 1.54 4.41 -15.20
N THR A 140 2.08 4.96 -16.26
CA THR A 140 3.44 4.68 -16.73
C THR A 140 4.42 5.76 -16.24
N LEU A 141 5.72 5.51 -16.37
CA LEU A 141 6.77 6.50 -16.10
C LEU A 141 6.66 7.74 -17.01
N ASN A 142 6.03 7.61 -18.18
CA ASN A 142 5.76 8.70 -19.10
C ASN A 142 4.40 9.40 -18.84
N ASP A 143 3.81 9.16 -17.67
CA ASP A 143 2.55 9.75 -17.21
C ASP A 143 1.30 9.39 -18.03
N GLU A 144 1.35 8.30 -18.76
CA GLU A 144 0.20 7.78 -19.53
C GLU A 144 -0.63 6.83 -18.67
N ARG A 145 -1.92 6.69 -19.03
CA ARG A 145 -2.80 5.71 -18.40
C ARG A 145 -3.02 4.52 -19.33
N VAL A 146 -2.71 3.34 -18.83
CA VAL A 146 -2.83 2.07 -19.54
C VAL A 146 -3.80 1.11 -18.82
N SER A 147 -4.25 0.07 -19.52
CA SER A 147 -5.32 -0.81 -19.06
C SER A 147 -4.83 -1.90 -18.09
N SER A 148 -3.59 -2.34 -18.22
CA SER A 148 -3.03 -3.43 -17.39
C SER A 148 -1.66 -3.10 -16.83
N ILE A 149 -1.23 -3.86 -15.80
CA ILE A 149 0.12 -3.77 -15.25
C ILE A 149 1.17 -4.22 -16.26
N GLN A 150 0.86 -5.25 -17.04
CA GLN A 150 1.79 -5.76 -18.04
C GLN A 150 1.99 -4.75 -19.17
N GLU A 151 0.93 -4.07 -19.60
CA GLU A 151 1.06 -2.93 -20.53
C GLU A 151 1.86 -1.77 -19.92
N ALA A 152 1.67 -1.45 -18.62
CA ALA A 152 2.48 -0.45 -17.94
C ALA A 152 3.98 -0.83 -17.90
N ARG A 153 4.28 -2.11 -17.67
CA ARG A 153 5.67 -2.62 -17.70
C ARG A 153 6.28 -2.51 -19.10
N ILE A 154 5.52 -2.85 -20.14
CA ILE A 154 5.93 -2.69 -21.54
C ILE A 154 6.22 -1.22 -21.85
N ALA A 155 5.28 -0.33 -21.56
CA ALA A 155 5.42 1.11 -21.77
C ALA A 155 6.65 1.68 -21.04
N ASN A 156 6.83 1.31 -19.77
CA ASN A 156 7.98 1.73 -18.98
C ASN A 156 9.31 1.21 -19.56
N PHE A 157 9.33 -0.03 -20.04
CA PHE A 157 10.52 -0.60 -20.67
C PHE A 157 10.88 0.15 -21.96
N LEU A 158 9.91 0.43 -22.82
CA LEU A 158 10.10 1.21 -24.04
C LEU A 158 10.63 2.62 -23.72
N TYR A 159 10.00 3.31 -22.76
CA TYR A 159 10.40 4.64 -22.33
C TYR A 159 11.83 4.68 -21.76
N ILE A 160 12.17 3.76 -20.86
CA ILE A 160 13.51 3.69 -20.22
C ILE A 160 14.59 3.45 -21.29
N ASN A 161 14.29 2.70 -22.35
CA ASN A 161 15.23 2.37 -23.41
C ASN A 161 15.19 3.33 -24.61
N GLY A 162 14.51 4.47 -24.46
CA GLY A 162 14.51 5.52 -25.49
C GLY A 162 13.84 5.11 -26.80
N ILE A 163 12.86 4.19 -26.72
CA ILE A 163 12.04 3.78 -27.85
C ILE A 163 10.77 4.61 -27.84
N GLU A 164 10.53 5.34 -28.94
CA GLU A 164 9.30 6.11 -29.10
C GLU A 164 8.11 5.16 -29.31
N TYR A 165 7.04 5.40 -28.57
CA TYR A 165 5.81 4.63 -28.70
C TYR A 165 4.58 5.50 -28.55
N GLN A 166 3.48 5.04 -29.12
CA GLN A 166 2.13 5.57 -28.90
C GLN A 166 1.25 4.45 -28.37
N TYR A 167 0.60 4.69 -27.22
CA TYR A 167 -0.32 3.74 -26.61
C TYR A 167 -1.70 3.83 -27.23
N GLN A 168 -2.28 2.69 -27.62
CA GLN A 168 -3.59 2.54 -28.25
C GLN A 168 -3.85 3.53 -29.40
N PRO A 169 -2.98 3.60 -30.42
CA PRO A 169 -3.23 4.43 -31.60
C PRO A 169 -4.42 3.89 -32.40
N LEU A 170 -5.10 4.79 -33.09
CA LEU A 170 -6.12 4.36 -34.06
C LEU A 170 -5.44 3.68 -35.25
N TYR A 171 -5.74 2.40 -35.44
CA TYR A 171 -5.30 1.69 -36.65
C TYR A 171 -6.22 2.05 -37.83
N PRO A 172 -5.67 2.31 -39.03
CA PRO A 172 -6.48 2.80 -40.16
C PRO A 172 -7.54 1.83 -40.68
N TYR A 173 -7.38 0.54 -40.36
CA TYR A 173 -8.25 -0.51 -40.89
C TYR A 173 -8.99 -1.21 -39.74
N ALA A 174 -10.24 -1.62 -40.01
CA ALA A 174 -11.08 -2.31 -39.03
C ALA A 174 -10.95 -3.85 -39.17
N ILE A 175 -11.09 -4.55 -38.09
CA ILE A 175 -11.19 -6.02 -38.10
C ILE A 175 -12.50 -6.42 -38.76
N LYS A 176 -12.47 -7.34 -39.70
CA LYS A 176 -13.65 -7.85 -40.44
C LYS A 176 -14.78 -8.24 -39.49
N GLY A 177 -15.99 -7.73 -39.75
CA GLY A 177 -17.15 -8.05 -38.91
C GLY A 177 -17.26 -7.27 -37.60
N THR A 178 -16.39 -6.31 -37.35
CA THR A 178 -16.50 -5.41 -36.20
C THR A 178 -16.83 -3.98 -36.62
N ILE A 179 -17.66 -3.32 -35.82
CA ILE A 179 -18.00 -1.88 -36.02
C ILE A 179 -17.02 -1.00 -35.23
N LYS A 180 -16.35 -1.59 -34.20
CA LYS A 180 -15.44 -0.86 -33.34
C LYS A 180 -14.11 -0.63 -34.05
N PRO A 181 -13.51 0.57 -33.91
CA PRO A 181 -12.16 0.82 -34.37
C PRO A 181 -11.17 -0.12 -33.68
N TYR A 182 -10.16 -0.56 -34.40
CA TYR A 182 -9.08 -1.36 -33.86
C TYR A 182 -8.00 -0.42 -33.31
N LEU A 183 -7.61 -0.67 -32.08
CA LEU A 183 -6.57 0.06 -31.35
C LEU A 183 -5.53 -0.96 -30.90
N PRO A 184 -4.39 -1.11 -31.62
CA PRO A 184 -3.25 -1.90 -31.13
C PRO A 184 -2.76 -1.37 -29.78
N ASP A 185 -2.20 -2.23 -28.93
CA ASP A 185 -1.74 -1.78 -27.63
C ASP A 185 -0.64 -0.72 -27.75
N PHE A 186 0.31 -0.93 -28.65
CA PHE A 186 1.38 0.04 -28.92
C PHE A 186 1.72 0.14 -30.41
N HIS A 187 2.08 1.33 -30.81
CA HIS A 187 2.78 1.61 -32.05
C HIS A 187 4.19 2.10 -31.72
N ILE A 188 5.23 1.43 -32.19
CA ILE A 188 6.61 1.66 -31.81
C ILE A 188 7.40 2.14 -33.02
N LYS A 189 8.24 3.17 -32.80
CA LYS A 189 9.10 3.74 -33.84
C LYS A 189 10.51 4.00 -33.33
N GLN A 190 11.49 3.71 -34.19
CA GLN A 190 12.88 4.12 -33.97
C GLN A 190 13.59 4.24 -35.33
N GLY A 191 13.81 5.46 -35.80
CA GLY A 191 14.34 5.72 -37.12
C GLY A 191 13.46 5.12 -38.23
N ILE A 192 14.01 4.19 -39.00
CA ILE A 192 13.26 3.49 -40.07
C ILE A 192 12.48 2.25 -39.56
N ASN A 193 12.76 1.83 -38.33
CA ASN A 193 12.08 0.66 -37.74
C ASN A 193 10.75 1.09 -37.14
N GLU A 194 9.70 0.43 -37.60
CA GLU A 194 8.32 0.70 -37.18
C GLU A 194 7.57 -0.63 -37.06
N CYS A 195 6.84 -0.82 -35.96
CA CYS A 195 5.95 -1.96 -35.79
C CYS A 195 4.81 -1.66 -34.80
N PHE A 196 3.77 -2.48 -34.86
CA PHE A 196 2.75 -2.54 -33.83
C PHE A 196 3.06 -3.65 -32.85
N LEU A 197 2.74 -3.44 -31.58
CA LEU A 197 2.89 -4.44 -30.53
C LEU A 197 1.54 -4.68 -29.86
N GLU A 198 1.20 -5.94 -29.70
CA GLU A 198 0.06 -6.40 -28.91
C GLU A 198 0.52 -7.21 -27.70
N HIS A 199 -0.15 -7.03 -26.60
CA HIS A 199 0.06 -7.83 -25.39
C HIS A 199 -1.15 -8.72 -25.12
N PHE A 200 -1.00 -10.02 -25.31
CA PHE A 200 -2.09 -10.96 -25.16
C PHE A 200 -2.24 -11.46 -23.72
N ALA A 201 -3.46 -11.38 -23.20
CA ALA A 201 -3.80 -11.89 -21.87
C ALA A 201 -3.79 -13.43 -21.74
N LEU A 202 -3.38 -14.13 -22.79
CA LEU A 202 -3.15 -15.58 -22.78
C LEU A 202 -1.67 -15.89 -22.47
N SER A 203 -1.43 -17.11 -21.96
CA SER A 203 -0.09 -17.67 -21.97
C SER A 203 0.36 -18.01 -23.40
N GLU A 204 1.64 -18.19 -23.62
CA GLU A 204 2.20 -18.69 -24.89
C GLU A 204 1.57 -20.01 -25.35
N GLY A 205 1.15 -20.86 -24.40
CA GLY A 205 0.38 -22.08 -24.66
C GLY A 205 -1.11 -21.85 -24.97
N GLY A 206 -1.56 -20.59 -25.06
CA GLY A 206 -2.93 -20.23 -25.41
C GLY A 206 -3.94 -20.47 -24.28
N ILE A 207 -3.50 -20.48 -23.03
CA ILE A 207 -4.32 -20.72 -21.83
C ILE A 207 -4.42 -19.45 -20.99
N ASN A 208 -5.63 -19.18 -20.50
CA ASN A 208 -5.85 -18.22 -19.41
C ASN A 208 -6.88 -18.83 -18.44
N ASN A 209 -6.46 -19.12 -17.22
CA ASN A 209 -7.30 -19.77 -16.21
C ASN A 209 -8.51 -18.89 -15.78
N ARG A 210 -8.52 -17.61 -16.14
CA ARG A 210 -9.63 -16.68 -15.86
C ARG A 210 -10.73 -16.73 -16.91
N PHE A 211 -10.47 -17.33 -18.06
CA PHE A 211 -11.42 -17.41 -19.17
C PHE A 211 -12.10 -18.78 -19.21
N SER A 212 -13.38 -18.81 -19.52
CA SER A 212 -14.04 -20.04 -19.91
C SER A 212 -13.42 -20.60 -21.19
N ILE A 213 -13.56 -21.90 -21.45
CA ILE A 213 -13.06 -22.54 -22.69
C ILE A 213 -13.61 -21.80 -23.92
N VAL A 214 -14.89 -21.42 -23.88
CA VAL A 214 -15.54 -20.70 -25.00
C VAL A 214 -14.94 -19.29 -25.20
N ASP A 215 -14.64 -18.59 -24.12
CA ASP A 215 -14.02 -17.27 -24.20
C ASP A 215 -12.58 -17.32 -24.65
N GLN A 216 -11.85 -18.37 -24.27
CA GLN A 216 -10.49 -18.60 -24.78
C GLN A 216 -10.47 -18.82 -26.28
N GLU A 217 -11.39 -19.63 -26.82
CA GLU A 217 -11.46 -19.85 -28.29
C GLU A 217 -11.88 -18.58 -29.03
N LYS A 218 -12.81 -17.80 -28.50
CA LYS A 218 -13.16 -16.48 -29.05
C LYS A 218 -11.97 -15.53 -29.05
N TYR A 219 -11.19 -15.51 -27.97
CA TYR A 219 -10.04 -14.65 -27.83
C TYR A 219 -8.91 -15.07 -28.81
N LYS A 220 -8.64 -16.37 -28.95
CA LYS A 220 -7.69 -16.91 -29.96
C LYS A 220 -8.09 -16.52 -31.37
N LYS A 221 -9.39 -16.62 -31.70
CA LYS A 221 -9.90 -16.15 -32.99
C LYS A 221 -9.62 -14.67 -33.17
N HIS A 222 -9.87 -13.86 -32.17
CA HIS A 222 -9.63 -12.42 -32.25
C HIS A 222 -8.14 -12.08 -32.41
N ILE A 223 -7.24 -12.83 -31.78
CA ILE A 223 -5.79 -12.71 -32.00
C ILE A 223 -5.47 -13.00 -33.48
N ASN A 224 -5.99 -14.08 -34.02
CA ASN A 224 -5.76 -14.47 -35.40
C ASN A 224 -6.27 -13.42 -36.39
N ASP A 225 -7.46 -12.83 -36.14
CA ASP A 225 -8.03 -11.78 -36.95
C ASP A 225 -7.14 -10.52 -36.97
N LYS A 226 -6.51 -10.15 -35.85
CA LYS A 226 -5.53 -9.05 -35.78
C LYS A 226 -4.27 -9.36 -36.60
N VAL A 227 -3.73 -10.57 -36.47
CA VAL A 227 -2.53 -11.00 -37.23
C VAL A 227 -2.81 -10.98 -38.74
N ILE A 228 -3.97 -11.48 -39.17
CA ILE A 228 -4.40 -11.45 -40.57
C ILE A 228 -4.51 -10.02 -41.06
N LEU A 229 -5.16 -9.13 -40.31
CA LEU A 229 -5.35 -7.74 -40.67
C LEU A 229 -4.03 -7.02 -40.95
N HIS A 230 -3.05 -7.17 -40.03
CA HIS A 230 -1.72 -6.57 -40.21
C HIS A 230 -0.97 -7.14 -41.42
N ARG A 231 -1.13 -8.44 -41.69
CA ARG A 231 -0.54 -9.09 -42.86
C ARG A 231 -1.17 -8.61 -44.16
N GLU A 232 -2.50 -8.46 -44.24
CA GLU A 232 -3.22 -7.97 -45.39
C GLU A 232 -2.81 -6.54 -45.77
N HIS A 233 -2.46 -5.72 -44.76
CA HIS A 233 -2.05 -4.34 -44.98
C HIS A 233 -0.55 -4.09 -44.94
N GLY A 234 0.26 -5.14 -44.92
CA GLY A 234 1.72 -5.04 -44.97
C GLY A 234 2.37 -4.35 -43.76
N THR A 235 1.64 -4.23 -42.65
CA THR A 235 2.18 -3.64 -41.41
C THR A 235 2.76 -4.72 -40.51
N LYS A 236 3.82 -4.39 -39.82
CA LYS A 236 4.53 -5.32 -38.95
C LYS A 236 3.87 -5.39 -37.59
N LEU A 237 3.46 -6.57 -37.17
CA LEU A 237 2.92 -6.85 -35.84
C LEU A 237 3.84 -7.77 -35.09
N ILE A 238 4.26 -7.37 -33.90
CA ILE A 238 4.89 -8.21 -32.88
C ILE A 238 3.95 -8.37 -31.69
N TYR A 239 4.11 -9.43 -30.91
CA TYR A 239 3.24 -9.66 -29.77
C TYR A 239 3.93 -10.36 -28.61
N THR A 240 3.43 -10.11 -27.44
CA THR A 240 3.88 -10.70 -26.17
C THR A 240 2.73 -11.40 -25.47
N PHE A 241 3.03 -12.31 -24.56
CA PHE A 241 2.07 -13.10 -23.79
C PHE A 241 2.14 -12.77 -22.29
N SER A 242 1.03 -13.02 -21.60
CA SER A 242 0.97 -12.83 -20.15
C SER A 242 1.87 -13.78 -19.36
N LYS A 243 2.15 -14.97 -19.91
CA LYS A 243 3.05 -15.98 -19.34
C LYS A 243 3.71 -16.78 -20.47
N TYR A 244 4.97 -17.11 -20.29
CA TYR A 244 5.77 -17.91 -21.23
C TYR A 244 6.03 -19.32 -20.71
N ASN A 245 6.24 -20.27 -21.61
CA ASN A 245 6.46 -21.68 -21.28
C ASN A 245 7.83 -21.93 -20.63
N ASP A 246 8.80 -21.06 -20.90
CA ASP A 246 10.15 -21.10 -20.31
C ASP A 246 10.24 -20.41 -18.96
N GLU A 247 9.09 -19.96 -18.41
CA GLU A 247 8.94 -19.27 -17.12
C GLU A 247 9.73 -17.95 -16.98
N LYS A 248 10.34 -17.46 -18.08
CA LYS A 248 11.05 -16.19 -18.07
C LYS A 248 10.07 -15.01 -18.05
N ASP A 249 10.58 -13.89 -17.56
CA ASP A 249 9.82 -12.66 -17.45
C ASP A 249 9.45 -12.09 -18.84
N LEU A 250 8.26 -11.47 -18.92
CA LEU A 250 7.74 -10.75 -20.08
C LEU A 250 8.78 -9.81 -20.72
N ILE A 251 9.52 -9.08 -19.90
CA ILE A 251 10.47 -8.06 -20.36
C ILE A 251 11.65 -8.68 -21.09
N ILE A 252 12.10 -9.88 -20.68
CA ILE A 252 13.17 -10.62 -21.37
C ILE A 252 12.72 -11.01 -22.80
N HIS A 253 11.48 -11.46 -22.93
CA HIS A 253 10.91 -11.78 -24.24
C HIS A 253 10.70 -10.54 -25.10
N LEU A 254 10.23 -9.45 -24.52
CA LEU A 254 10.07 -8.16 -25.21
C LEU A 254 11.43 -7.65 -25.73
N GLU A 255 12.46 -7.66 -24.91
CA GLU A 255 13.82 -7.26 -25.28
C GLU A 255 14.32 -8.05 -26.50
N LYS A 256 14.18 -9.37 -26.45
CA LYS A 256 14.55 -10.26 -27.56
C LYS A 256 13.78 -9.92 -28.83
N LEU A 257 12.45 -9.76 -28.75
CA LEU A 257 11.60 -9.39 -29.88
C LEU A 257 12.02 -8.06 -30.51
N LEU A 258 12.28 -7.04 -29.69
CA LEU A 258 12.72 -5.73 -30.17
C LEU A 258 14.08 -5.84 -30.91
N PHE A 259 15.03 -6.58 -30.34
CA PHE A 259 16.32 -6.80 -30.97
C PHE A 259 16.18 -7.53 -32.33
N GLU A 260 15.36 -8.59 -32.39
CA GLU A 260 15.10 -9.34 -33.63
C GLU A 260 14.45 -8.46 -34.73
N HIS A 261 13.79 -7.39 -34.31
CA HIS A 261 13.12 -6.45 -35.21
C HIS A 261 13.94 -5.17 -35.49
N GLY A 262 15.22 -5.15 -35.06
CA GLY A 262 16.17 -4.09 -35.38
C GLY A 262 16.07 -2.85 -34.50
N PHE A 263 15.37 -2.92 -33.36
CA PHE A 263 15.35 -1.84 -32.38
C PHE A 263 16.61 -1.85 -31.51
N ILE A 264 17.14 -0.68 -31.22
CA ILE A 264 18.33 -0.49 -30.39
C ILE A 264 17.90 0.09 -29.05
N LEU A 265 18.30 -0.55 -27.97
CA LEU A 265 18.00 -0.07 -26.62
C LEU A 265 18.98 1.04 -26.24
N ASN A 266 18.53 2.28 -26.30
CA ASN A 266 19.28 3.47 -25.89
C ASN A 266 18.80 3.91 -24.50
N ARG A 267 19.36 3.32 -23.46
CA ARG A 267 18.89 3.58 -22.09
C ARG A 267 19.01 5.06 -21.73
N VAL A 268 17.90 5.66 -21.39
CA VAL A 268 17.83 7.01 -20.81
C VAL A 268 18.51 6.99 -19.43
N LYS A 269 19.22 8.07 -19.08
CA LYS A 269 19.92 8.14 -17.79
C LYS A 269 18.91 8.00 -16.64
N ASP A 270 19.17 7.10 -15.74
CA ASP A 270 18.30 6.81 -14.58
C ASP A 270 17.98 8.10 -13.78
N LYS A 271 18.96 8.99 -13.64
CA LYS A 271 18.81 10.28 -12.99
C LYS A 271 17.73 11.17 -13.64
N ASP A 272 17.68 11.20 -14.97
CA ASP A 272 16.71 12.04 -15.70
C ASP A 272 15.28 11.48 -15.55
N ILE A 273 15.13 10.17 -15.59
CA ILE A 273 13.85 9.51 -15.34
C ILE A 273 13.39 9.75 -13.90
N TYR A 274 14.30 9.59 -12.95
CA TYR A 274 14.03 9.80 -11.54
C TYR A 274 13.60 11.23 -11.24
N LYS A 275 14.32 12.23 -11.82
CA LYS A 275 13.97 13.64 -11.71
C LYS A 275 12.56 13.92 -12.24
N LYS A 276 12.21 13.38 -13.41
CA LYS A 276 10.86 13.51 -13.97
C LYS A 276 9.79 12.93 -13.04
N ILE A 277 10.02 11.74 -12.44
CA ILE A 277 9.10 11.16 -11.47
C ILE A 277 8.91 12.06 -10.25
N LEU A 278 9.99 12.66 -9.74
CA LEU A 278 9.91 13.59 -8.59
C LEU A 278 9.20 14.90 -8.93
N GLU A 279 9.31 15.39 -10.16
CA GLU A 279 8.61 16.60 -10.62
C GLU A 279 7.10 16.39 -10.74
N THR A 280 6.66 15.15 -11.04
CA THR A 280 5.25 14.76 -11.09
C THR A 280 4.64 14.49 -9.71
N VAL A 281 5.28 14.94 -8.64
CA VAL A 281 4.90 14.68 -7.22
C VAL A 281 3.48 15.15 -6.85
N GLN A 282 2.89 16.09 -7.57
CA GLN A 282 1.48 16.43 -7.41
C GLN A 282 0.54 15.34 -7.95
N ASP A 283 1.06 14.40 -8.71
CA ASP A 283 0.33 13.28 -9.27
C ASP A 283 0.45 12.04 -8.39
N LYS A 284 -0.67 11.38 -8.21
CA LYS A 284 -0.97 10.23 -7.34
C LYS A 284 0.03 9.06 -7.36
N TYR A 285 0.97 9.03 -8.31
CA TYR A 285 1.87 7.88 -8.53
C TYR A 285 2.99 7.79 -7.49
N PHE A 286 3.77 8.88 -7.34
CA PHE A 286 4.79 8.94 -6.29
C PHE A 286 4.15 8.92 -4.89
N TYR A 287 2.98 9.55 -4.75
CA TYR A 287 2.23 9.55 -3.51
C TYR A 287 1.81 8.13 -3.07
N LYS A 288 1.50 7.23 -4.02
CA LYS A 288 1.24 5.81 -3.69
C LYS A 288 2.44 5.13 -3.02
N LEU A 289 3.65 5.37 -3.53
CA LEU A 289 4.85 4.82 -2.89
C LEU A 289 5.03 5.39 -1.48
N ILE A 290 4.85 6.69 -1.31
CA ILE A 290 4.92 7.36 0.01
C ILE A 290 3.88 6.75 0.96
N GLN A 291 2.64 6.56 0.51
CA GLN A 291 1.61 5.90 1.34
C GLN A 291 1.97 4.46 1.70
N LEU A 292 2.50 3.69 0.74
CA LEU A 292 2.91 2.31 0.99
C LEU A 292 4.04 2.25 2.02
N ILE A 293 5.05 3.11 1.89
CA ILE A 293 6.15 3.23 2.86
C ILE A 293 5.61 3.70 4.21
N GLY A 294 4.74 4.71 4.23
CA GLY A 294 4.14 5.22 5.46
C GLY A 294 3.34 4.16 6.22
N ASN A 295 2.55 3.36 5.50
CA ASN A 295 1.83 2.23 6.10
C ASN A 295 2.79 1.17 6.67
N PHE A 296 3.93 0.95 6.03
CA PHE A 296 4.94 0.04 6.55
C PHE A 296 5.64 0.60 7.79
N ILE A 297 6.00 1.88 7.79
CA ILE A 297 6.56 2.58 8.97
C ILE A 297 5.58 2.49 10.15
N ASN A 298 4.30 2.73 9.89
CA ASN A 298 3.27 2.58 10.92
C ASN A 298 3.22 1.15 11.48
N LYS A 299 3.30 0.12 10.61
CA LYS A 299 3.39 -1.29 11.08
C LYS A 299 4.62 -1.57 11.92
N ILE A 300 5.80 -1.01 11.57
CA ILE A 300 7.01 -1.13 12.39
C ILE A 300 6.75 -0.59 13.79
N LYS A 301 6.19 0.62 13.90
CA LYS A 301 5.96 1.29 15.17
C LYS A 301 4.86 0.62 16.01
N VAL A 302 3.71 0.29 15.39
CA VAL A 302 2.60 -0.40 16.07
C VAL A 302 3.00 -1.76 16.63
N ASN A 303 3.88 -2.47 15.94
CA ASN A 303 4.38 -3.78 16.41
C ASN A 303 5.69 -3.69 17.18
N ASN A 304 6.22 -2.50 17.39
CA ASN A 304 7.50 -2.24 18.04
C ASN A 304 8.64 -3.11 17.46
N TRP A 305 8.70 -3.19 16.10
CA TRP A 305 9.72 -3.98 15.42
C TRP A 305 11.08 -3.29 15.50
N ASN A 306 12.07 -4.03 15.94
CA ASN A 306 13.46 -3.59 15.94
C ASN A 306 14.15 -3.90 14.61
N GLN A 307 15.39 -3.44 14.45
CA GLN A 307 16.19 -3.68 13.24
C GLN A 307 16.36 -5.18 12.92
N SER A 308 16.51 -6.03 13.94
CA SER A 308 16.66 -7.48 13.75
C SER A 308 15.40 -8.07 13.10
N LYS A 309 14.21 -7.61 13.50
CA LYS A 309 12.95 -8.08 12.89
C LYS A 309 12.83 -7.63 11.43
N ILE A 310 13.26 -6.43 11.10
CA ILE A 310 13.26 -5.94 9.71
C ILE A 310 14.24 -6.77 8.85
N GLN A 311 15.41 -7.09 9.37
CA GLN A 311 16.36 -7.97 8.67
C GLN A 311 15.81 -9.38 8.50
N GLU A 312 15.16 -9.94 9.52
CA GLU A 312 14.46 -11.22 9.42
C GLU A 312 13.42 -11.20 8.28
N LEU A 313 12.59 -10.15 8.19
CA LEU A 313 11.61 -9.99 7.11
C LEU A 313 12.27 -9.94 5.73
N LYS A 314 13.43 -9.28 5.60
CA LYS A 314 14.20 -9.25 4.35
C LYS A 314 14.71 -10.64 3.95
N ILE A 315 15.19 -11.42 4.91
CA ILE A 315 15.68 -12.79 4.68
C ILE A 315 14.52 -13.72 4.30
N LEU A 316 13.38 -13.57 4.93
CA LEU A 316 12.20 -14.40 4.68
C LEU A 316 11.46 -14.01 3.38
N ALA A 317 11.72 -12.84 2.84
CA ALA A 317 11.10 -12.38 1.59
C ALA A 317 11.52 -13.30 0.42
N LYS A 318 10.54 -13.94 -0.21
CA LYS A 318 10.76 -14.89 -1.31
C LYS A 318 10.84 -14.20 -2.67
N ASP A 319 10.10 -13.13 -2.85
CA ASP A 319 9.99 -12.40 -4.11
C ASP A 319 10.84 -11.12 -4.12
N GLU A 320 11.31 -10.77 -5.30
CA GLU A 320 12.19 -9.60 -5.51
C GLU A 320 11.48 -8.26 -5.20
N ARG A 321 10.17 -8.19 -5.44
CA ARG A 321 9.37 -7.02 -5.11
C ARG A 321 9.42 -6.70 -3.61
N THR A 322 9.17 -7.71 -2.78
CA THR A 322 9.18 -7.55 -1.32
C THR A 322 10.56 -7.20 -0.80
N LYS A 323 11.62 -7.84 -1.32
CA LYS A 323 13.00 -7.50 -0.95
C LYS A 323 13.33 -6.05 -1.27
N LEU A 324 13.06 -5.64 -2.50
CA LEU A 324 13.33 -4.29 -2.98
C LEU A 324 12.52 -3.23 -2.21
N PHE A 325 11.25 -3.52 -1.94
CA PHE A 325 10.40 -2.65 -1.12
C PHE A 325 10.96 -2.49 0.30
N LEU A 326 11.33 -3.61 0.95
CA LEU A 326 11.88 -3.57 2.31
C LEU A 326 13.20 -2.81 2.38
N ASP A 327 14.03 -2.86 1.34
CA ASP A 327 15.26 -2.07 1.27
C ASP A 327 14.97 -0.57 1.22
N ILE A 328 14.08 -0.14 0.31
CA ILE A 328 13.70 1.27 0.19
C ILE A 328 12.98 1.76 1.46
N ALA A 329 12.00 0.99 1.94
CA ALA A 329 11.19 1.38 3.08
C ALA A 329 11.98 1.44 4.40
N HIS A 330 12.99 0.56 4.57
CA HIS A 330 13.86 0.60 5.75
C HIS A 330 14.75 1.86 5.75
N GLU A 331 15.34 2.22 4.61
CA GLU A 331 16.09 3.47 4.51
C GLU A 331 15.19 4.68 4.82
N CYS A 332 13.98 4.70 4.29
CA CYS A 332 12.97 5.74 4.56
C CYS A 332 12.59 5.79 6.05
N TYR A 333 12.44 4.65 6.71
CA TYR A 333 12.15 4.58 8.14
C TYR A 333 13.29 5.22 8.97
N LEU A 334 14.54 4.87 8.70
CA LEU A 334 15.69 5.41 9.42
C LEU A 334 15.78 6.94 9.28
N ILE A 335 15.54 7.46 8.09
CA ILE A 335 15.52 8.91 7.84
C ILE A 335 14.35 9.60 8.55
N TYR A 336 13.17 8.98 8.53
CA TYR A 336 12.01 9.51 9.25
C TYR A 336 12.28 9.62 10.76
N GLU A 337 12.85 8.57 11.37
CA GLU A 337 13.26 8.59 12.78
C GLU A 337 14.30 9.67 13.07
N GLN A 338 15.27 9.85 12.17
CA GLN A 338 16.25 10.93 12.29
C GLN A 338 15.58 12.31 12.23
N LYS A 339 14.66 12.55 11.29
CA LYS A 339 13.95 13.83 11.17
C LYS A 339 13.04 14.12 12.38
N LEU A 340 12.44 13.10 12.98
CA LEU A 340 11.71 13.25 14.24
C LEU A 340 12.64 13.72 15.37
N LYS A 341 13.80 13.09 15.53
CA LYS A 341 14.80 13.47 16.54
C LYS A 341 15.34 14.89 16.33
N GLU A 342 15.69 15.27 15.10
CA GLU A 342 16.18 16.59 14.76
C GLU A 342 15.19 17.71 15.15
N ARG A 343 13.89 17.43 15.11
CA ARG A 343 12.83 18.40 15.45
C ARG A 343 12.27 18.25 16.86
N ASN A 344 12.84 17.37 17.67
CA ASN A 344 12.28 16.99 18.98
C ASN A 344 10.77 16.68 18.86
N ALA A 345 10.43 15.89 17.85
CA ALA A 345 9.06 15.54 17.51
C ALA A 345 8.82 14.04 17.73
N ILE A 346 7.56 13.69 17.95
CA ILE A 346 7.05 12.34 18.02
C ILE A 346 5.77 12.23 17.19
N ASP A 347 5.53 11.08 16.59
CA ASP A 347 4.25 10.79 15.98
C ASP A 347 3.29 10.10 16.95
N PHE A 348 2.09 9.78 16.49
CA PHE A 348 1.06 9.18 17.33
C PHE A 348 1.44 7.80 17.86
N GLU A 349 2.17 7.00 17.05
CA GLU A 349 2.58 5.65 17.47
C GLU A 349 3.73 5.70 18.48
N ASP A 350 4.68 6.62 18.28
CA ASP A 350 5.74 6.88 19.27
C ASP A 350 5.17 7.32 20.61
N MET A 351 4.07 8.09 20.61
CA MET A 351 3.42 8.53 21.82
C MET A 351 2.97 7.35 22.70
N ILE A 352 2.36 6.33 22.07
CA ILE A 352 1.93 5.12 22.78
C ILE A 352 3.14 4.30 23.26
N ASN A 353 4.14 4.11 22.39
CA ASN A 353 5.33 3.31 22.71
C ASN A 353 6.15 3.96 23.84
N ASN A 354 6.40 5.28 23.76
CA ASN A 354 7.15 6.01 24.79
C ASN A 354 6.41 6.01 26.13
N ALA A 355 5.09 6.17 26.09
CA ALA A 355 4.28 6.08 27.32
C ALA A 355 4.32 4.68 27.94
N SER A 356 4.31 3.61 27.12
CA SER A 356 4.48 2.24 27.61
C SER A 356 5.83 2.07 28.31
N ASN A 357 6.93 2.56 27.73
CA ASN A 357 8.26 2.50 28.33
C ASN A 357 8.34 3.28 29.66
N ILE A 358 7.66 4.43 29.76
CA ILE A 358 7.56 5.21 31.02
C ILE A 358 6.82 4.39 32.08
N LEU A 359 5.70 3.75 31.72
CA LEU A 359 4.94 2.92 32.65
C LEU A 359 5.75 1.70 33.12
N ASP A 360 6.55 1.09 32.24
CA ASP A 360 7.47 0.00 32.60
C ASP A 360 8.51 0.50 33.62
N SER A 361 9.02 1.72 33.48
CA SER A 361 9.91 2.31 34.48
C SER A 361 9.19 2.55 35.83
N TYR A 362 7.93 2.99 35.80
CA TYR A 362 7.13 3.14 37.03
C TYR A 362 6.97 1.83 37.78
N ILE A 363 6.69 0.74 37.04
CA ILE A 363 6.57 -0.60 37.63
C ILE A 363 7.89 -1.00 38.30
N ASN A 364 9.02 -0.82 37.61
CA ASN A 364 10.34 -1.17 38.10
C ASN A 364 10.76 -0.34 39.30
N ASP A 365 10.38 0.94 39.36
CA ASP A 365 10.71 1.84 40.47
C ASP A 365 9.69 1.77 41.62
N GLY A 366 8.64 0.94 41.49
CA GLY A 366 7.56 0.84 42.48
C GLY A 366 6.65 2.05 42.55
N ARG A 367 6.69 2.94 41.53
CA ARG A 367 5.77 4.09 41.43
C ARG A 367 4.39 3.59 40.99
N LYS A 368 3.34 4.09 41.62
CA LYS A 368 1.97 3.69 41.28
C LYS A 368 1.14 4.88 40.82
N LEU A 369 0.30 4.64 39.82
CA LEU A 369 -0.74 5.56 39.39
C LEU A 369 -2.02 5.36 40.25
N PRO A 370 -2.89 6.38 40.41
CA PRO A 370 -4.01 6.34 41.36
C PRO A 370 -5.21 5.51 40.91
N PHE A 371 -5.15 4.83 39.77
CA PHE A 371 -6.33 4.14 39.20
C PHE A 371 -6.53 2.77 39.84
N LYS A 372 -7.79 2.45 40.19
CA LYS A 372 -8.25 1.13 40.60
C LYS A 372 -9.02 0.39 39.52
N TYR A 373 -9.61 1.13 38.59
CA TYR A 373 -10.38 0.57 37.49
C TYR A 373 -10.02 1.27 36.17
N LEU A 374 -9.77 0.47 35.14
CA LEU A 374 -9.51 0.91 33.78
C LEU A 374 -10.60 0.34 32.88
N PHE A 375 -11.48 1.20 32.39
CA PHE A 375 -12.50 0.84 31.40
C PHE A 375 -11.95 1.11 30.00
N ILE A 376 -12.10 0.15 29.11
CA ILE A 376 -11.74 0.29 27.69
C ILE A 376 -13.01 0.12 26.88
N ASP A 377 -13.39 1.19 26.20
CA ASP A 377 -14.54 1.21 25.29
C ASP A 377 -14.13 0.72 23.90
N GLU A 378 -15.08 0.14 23.12
CA GLU A 378 -14.87 -0.42 21.79
C GLU A 378 -13.66 -1.39 21.72
N TYR A 379 -13.57 -2.28 22.72
CA TYR A 379 -12.41 -3.17 22.88
C TYR A 379 -12.13 -4.08 21.68
N GLN A 380 -13.14 -4.38 20.83
CA GLN A 380 -12.99 -5.17 19.61
C GLN A 380 -12.03 -4.53 18.59
N ASP A 381 -11.83 -3.20 18.64
CA ASP A 381 -10.96 -2.46 17.73
C ASP A 381 -9.53 -2.26 18.27
N ILE A 382 -9.19 -2.89 19.41
CA ILE A 382 -7.90 -2.67 20.06
C ILE A 382 -6.74 -3.27 19.26
N SER A 383 -5.75 -2.45 18.90
CA SER A 383 -4.48 -2.95 18.35
C SER A 383 -3.63 -3.59 19.45
N LEU A 384 -2.71 -4.49 19.07
CA LEU A 384 -1.77 -5.10 20.00
C LEU A 384 -0.96 -4.06 20.81
N GLN A 385 -0.54 -2.98 20.16
CA GLN A 385 0.17 -1.87 20.80
C GLN A 385 -0.67 -1.22 21.92
N ARG A 386 -1.92 -0.86 21.63
CA ARG A 386 -2.83 -0.26 22.60
C ARG A 386 -3.21 -1.24 23.73
N PHE A 387 -3.37 -2.52 23.38
CA PHE A 387 -3.57 -3.56 24.36
C PHE A 387 -2.37 -3.65 25.33
N ASN A 388 -1.15 -3.68 24.81
CA ASN A 388 0.06 -3.71 25.64
C ASN A 388 0.16 -2.46 26.52
N PHE A 389 -0.11 -1.28 25.97
CA PHE A 389 -0.16 -0.04 26.74
C PHE A 389 -1.22 -0.10 27.86
N ALA A 390 -2.44 -0.53 27.57
CA ALA A 390 -3.49 -0.70 28.58
C ALA A 390 -3.10 -1.70 29.67
N LYS A 391 -2.47 -2.82 29.28
CA LYS A 391 -1.95 -3.82 30.21
C LYS A 391 -0.86 -3.25 31.13
N THR A 392 0.12 -2.53 30.57
CA THR A 392 1.19 -1.89 31.36
C THR A 392 0.62 -0.80 32.27
N LEU A 393 -0.35 -0.02 31.79
CA LEU A 393 -1.07 0.97 32.58
C LEU A 393 -1.82 0.33 33.77
N SER A 394 -2.47 -0.79 33.53
CA SER A 394 -3.14 -1.58 34.60
C SER A 394 -2.13 -2.07 35.65
N LEU A 395 -0.97 -2.60 35.20
CA LEU A 395 0.08 -3.06 36.11
C LEU A 395 0.69 -1.91 36.93
N ALA A 396 0.98 -0.77 36.30
CA ALA A 396 1.49 0.42 36.95
C ALA A 396 0.51 1.07 37.94
N SER A 397 -0.78 0.76 37.84
CA SER A 397 -1.83 1.27 38.73
C SER A 397 -2.33 0.24 39.74
N ASP A 398 -2.05 -1.04 39.54
CA ASP A 398 -2.73 -2.18 40.19
C ASP A 398 -4.25 -2.17 39.92
N ALA A 399 -4.64 -1.71 38.71
CA ALA A 399 -6.03 -1.48 38.32
C ALA A 399 -6.63 -2.73 37.67
N LYS A 400 -7.94 -2.93 37.87
CA LYS A 400 -8.70 -3.95 37.16
C LYS A 400 -9.16 -3.43 35.80
N ILE A 401 -8.87 -4.17 34.73
CA ILE A 401 -9.36 -3.84 33.39
C ILE A 401 -10.80 -4.34 33.24
N ILE A 402 -11.66 -3.49 32.70
CA ILE A 402 -13.03 -3.78 32.29
C ILE A 402 -13.14 -3.38 30.81
N ALA A 403 -13.18 -4.37 29.95
CA ALA A 403 -13.34 -4.19 28.51
C ALA A 403 -14.82 -4.24 28.12
N VAL A 404 -15.23 -3.26 27.32
CA VAL A 404 -16.59 -3.14 26.76
C VAL A 404 -16.47 -3.08 25.26
N GLY A 405 -17.25 -3.90 24.57
CA GLY A 405 -17.24 -3.98 23.12
C GLY A 405 -18.40 -4.80 22.58
N ALA A 406 -18.62 -4.76 21.27
CA ALA A 406 -19.67 -5.51 20.58
C ALA A 406 -19.12 -6.78 19.91
N ASP A 407 -19.75 -7.91 20.15
CA ASP A 407 -19.35 -9.24 19.57
C ASP A 407 -19.65 -9.38 18.07
N TRP A 408 -20.39 -8.44 17.46
CA TRP A 408 -21.08 -8.67 16.18
C TRP A 408 -20.57 -7.79 15.02
N GLN A 409 -19.40 -7.19 15.11
CA GLN A 409 -18.86 -6.36 14.01
C GLN A 409 -17.96 -7.10 13.02
N TYR A 410 -17.87 -8.44 13.13
CA TYR A 410 -17.07 -9.26 12.20
C TYR A 410 -17.84 -10.43 11.66
#